data_9cc77f6db363b5f8f778642e7a147465
#
_entry.id   9cc77f6db363b5f8f778642e7a147465
#
_cell.length_a   1.000
_cell.length_b   1.000
_cell.length_c   1.000
_cell.angle_alpha   90.00
_cell.angle_beta   90.00
_cell.angle_gamma   90.00
#
_symmetry.space_group_name_H-M   'P 1'
#
loop_
_entity.id
_entity.type
_entity.pdbx_description
1 polymer ?
#
loop_
_entity_poly.entity_id
_entity_poly.type
_entity_poly.pdbx_seq_one_letter_code
_entity_poly.pdbx_strand_id
1 'polypeptide(L)'
;MKQPLEQEPDWEEVLYRYQDMVYHLALVHTKSATDADDVFQEVFLRLVRKNSAFESEDHRKAWLIRTTLNCCNSFWNSAWKRRTVSMEECGDAIDIAHWGEGGVLELIDELPPRYRTVIHLFYYEDMPIEQIGRALKISYNAAAKRLSRARELLRKKLEGGTAYAGFSEELSK
;
A
#
# COMPACT_ATOMS: atom_id res chain seq x y z
N MET A 1 30.00 2.67 -4.39
CA MET A 1 29.50 1.48 -5.12
C MET A 1 28.76 0.62 -4.11
N LYS A 2 27.44 0.49 -4.24
CA LYS A 2 26.69 -0.47 -3.44
C LYS A 2 26.95 -1.85 -4.03
N GLN A 3 27.49 -2.78 -3.25
CA GLN A 3 27.69 -4.16 -3.68
C GLN A 3 26.34 -4.80 -3.98
N PRO A 4 26.17 -5.51 -5.09
CA PRO A 4 25.00 -6.32 -5.31
C PRO A 4 24.86 -7.35 -4.18
N LEU A 5 23.65 -7.69 -3.81
CA LEU A 5 23.36 -8.76 -2.87
C LEU A 5 23.69 -10.09 -3.55
N GLU A 6 24.95 -10.53 -3.47
CA GLU A 6 25.49 -11.68 -4.22
C GLU A 6 25.17 -13.06 -3.60
N GLN A 7 24.53 -13.11 -2.43
CA GLN A 7 24.10 -14.37 -1.83
C GLN A 7 22.64 -14.62 -2.16
N GLU A 8 22.32 -15.90 -2.42
CA GLU A 8 20.92 -16.34 -2.47
C GLU A 8 20.22 -15.81 -1.20
N PRO A 9 19.15 -15.03 -1.35
CA PRO A 9 18.52 -14.42 -0.19
C PRO A 9 17.98 -15.55 0.70
N ASP A 10 18.16 -15.41 2.00
CA ASP A 10 17.37 -16.19 2.95
C ASP A 10 15.89 -15.79 2.78
N TRP A 11 15.14 -16.62 2.08
CA TRP A 11 13.75 -16.35 1.76
C TRP A 11 12.88 -16.25 3.00
N GLU A 12 13.24 -16.92 4.10
CA GLU A 12 12.52 -16.81 5.37
C GLU A 12 12.74 -15.43 5.97
N GLU A 13 13.97 -14.92 5.96
CA GLU A 13 14.25 -13.56 6.42
C GLU A 13 13.55 -12.51 5.56
N VAL A 14 13.59 -12.66 4.24
CA VAL A 14 12.93 -11.72 3.31
C VAL A 14 11.42 -11.73 3.52
N LEU A 15 10.81 -12.92 3.64
CA LEU A 15 9.39 -13.05 3.91
C LEU A 15 9.04 -12.39 5.25
N TYR A 16 9.75 -12.73 6.32
CA TYR A 16 9.51 -12.17 7.65
C TYR A 16 9.60 -10.64 7.66
N ARG A 17 10.57 -10.06 6.95
CA ARG A 17 10.79 -8.62 6.89
C ARG A 17 9.71 -7.86 6.13
N TYR A 18 9.14 -8.43 5.09
CA TYR A 18 8.27 -7.71 4.14
C TYR A 18 6.83 -8.20 4.09
N GLN A 19 6.49 -9.29 4.79
CA GLN A 19 5.15 -9.87 4.75
C GLN A 19 4.07 -8.85 5.17
N ASP A 20 4.28 -8.14 6.27
CA ASP A 20 3.31 -7.19 6.80
C ASP A 20 3.11 -6.02 5.83
N MET A 21 4.21 -5.44 5.32
CA MET A 21 4.15 -4.36 4.34
C MET A 21 3.36 -4.76 3.08
N VAL A 22 3.67 -5.93 2.52
CA VAL A 22 3.02 -6.40 1.28
C VAL A 22 1.55 -6.70 1.54
N TYR A 23 1.24 -7.40 2.64
CA TYR A 23 -0.14 -7.76 2.97
C TYR A 23 -1.00 -6.54 3.25
N HIS A 24 -0.50 -5.61 4.08
CA HIS A 24 -1.23 -4.41 4.43
C HIS A 24 -1.45 -3.48 3.23
N LEU A 25 -0.44 -3.32 2.39
CA LEU A 25 -0.58 -2.54 1.16
C LEU A 25 -1.60 -3.19 0.21
N ALA A 26 -1.60 -4.51 0.10
CA ALA A 26 -2.59 -5.24 -0.67
C ALA A 26 -4.00 -5.04 -0.09
N LEU A 27 -4.17 -5.19 1.22
CA LEU A 27 -5.47 -5.04 1.91
C LEU A 27 -6.05 -3.64 1.74
N VAL A 28 -5.23 -2.60 1.93
CA VAL A 28 -5.62 -1.19 1.74
C VAL A 28 -6.10 -0.93 0.30
N HIS A 29 -5.56 -1.64 -0.67
CA HIS A 29 -5.92 -1.45 -2.08
C HIS A 29 -7.05 -2.34 -2.56
N THR A 30 -7.10 -3.60 -2.14
CA THR A 30 -8.14 -4.55 -2.57
C THR A 30 -9.43 -4.40 -1.76
N LYS A 31 -9.33 -3.97 -0.51
CA LYS A 31 -10.44 -3.93 0.46
C LYS A 31 -11.11 -5.29 0.65
N SER A 32 -10.36 -6.37 0.45
CA SER A 32 -10.81 -7.76 0.54
C SER A 32 -9.66 -8.61 1.07
N ALA A 33 -9.86 -9.31 2.19
CA ALA A 33 -8.83 -10.18 2.76
C ALA A 33 -8.46 -11.30 1.78
N THR A 34 -9.45 -11.90 1.14
CA THR A 34 -9.23 -12.95 0.13
C THR A 34 -8.41 -12.45 -1.05
N ASP A 35 -8.75 -11.26 -1.57
CA ASP A 35 -7.99 -10.66 -2.68
C ASP A 35 -6.60 -10.22 -2.22
N ALA A 36 -6.45 -9.75 -0.98
CA ALA A 36 -5.14 -9.41 -0.40
C ALA A 36 -4.26 -10.64 -0.24
N ASP A 37 -4.81 -11.78 0.19
CA ASP A 37 -4.10 -13.07 0.24
C ASP A 37 -3.60 -13.50 -1.14
N ASP A 38 -4.44 -13.38 -2.16
CA ASP A 38 -4.09 -13.72 -3.54
C ASP A 38 -2.98 -12.80 -4.08
N VAL A 39 -3.09 -11.49 -3.83
CA VAL A 39 -2.04 -10.52 -4.18
C VAL A 39 -0.74 -10.83 -3.45
N PHE A 40 -0.81 -11.10 -2.15
CA PHE A 40 0.35 -11.45 -1.33
C PHE A 40 1.10 -12.65 -1.92
N GLN A 41 0.39 -13.74 -2.19
CA GLN A 41 0.97 -14.95 -2.78
C GLN A 41 1.61 -14.65 -4.14
N GLU A 42 0.92 -13.93 -5.00
CA GLU A 42 1.43 -13.58 -6.34
C GLU A 42 2.69 -12.72 -6.28
N VAL A 43 2.76 -11.75 -5.34
CA VAL A 43 3.94 -10.89 -5.16
C VAL A 43 5.16 -11.71 -4.76
N PHE A 44 5.01 -12.63 -3.78
CA PHE A 44 6.13 -13.46 -3.33
C PHE A 44 6.51 -14.52 -4.37
N LEU A 45 5.57 -15.09 -5.12
CA LEU A 45 5.87 -15.95 -6.25
C LEU A 45 6.69 -15.23 -7.33
N ARG A 46 6.35 -13.98 -7.64
CA ARG A 46 7.13 -13.15 -8.57
C ARG A 46 8.52 -12.83 -8.03
N LEU A 47 8.65 -12.61 -6.72
CA LEU A 47 9.91 -12.37 -6.07
C LEU A 47 10.85 -13.59 -6.21
N VAL A 48 10.36 -14.77 -5.89
CA VAL A 48 11.15 -16.04 -6.01
C VAL A 48 11.53 -16.33 -7.46
N ARG A 49 10.65 -16.04 -8.42
CA ARG A 49 10.91 -16.25 -9.86
C ARG A 49 11.80 -15.19 -10.49
N LYS A 50 12.12 -14.13 -9.74
CA LYS A 50 12.94 -13.04 -10.26
C LYS A 50 14.40 -13.47 -10.38
N ASN A 51 14.88 -13.62 -11.60
CA ASN A 51 16.24 -14.09 -11.90
C ASN A 51 17.35 -13.03 -11.75
N SER A 52 17.00 -11.79 -11.38
CA SER A 52 17.98 -10.72 -11.23
C SER A 52 18.12 -10.29 -9.78
N ALA A 53 19.35 -10.12 -9.33
CA ALA A 53 19.66 -9.61 -8.00
C ALA A 53 19.14 -8.18 -7.80
N PHE A 54 18.92 -7.80 -6.54
CA PHE A 54 18.63 -6.44 -6.17
C PHE A 54 19.94 -5.70 -5.84
N GLU A 55 20.03 -4.45 -6.26
CA GLU A 55 21.21 -3.61 -5.96
C GLU A 55 21.30 -3.22 -4.48
N SER A 56 20.18 -3.22 -3.78
CA SER A 56 20.09 -2.86 -2.36
C SER A 56 18.74 -3.28 -1.76
N GLU A 57 18.63 -3.26 -0.43
CA GLU A 57 17.36 -3.46 0.28
C GLU A 57 16.32 -2.38 -0.09
N ASP A 58 16.72 -1.13 -0.28
CA ASP A 58 15.82 -0.08 -0.77
C ASP A 58 15.26 -0.39 -2.16
N HIS A 59 16.10 -0.97 -3.04
CA HIS A 59 15.67 -1.41 -4.37
C HIS A 59 14.67 -2.57 -4.26
N ARG A 60 14.92 -3.53 -3.37
CA ARG A 60 14.01 -4.65 -3.10
C ARG A 60 12.67 -4.14 -2.55
N LYS A 61 12.70 -3.29 -1.52
CA LYS A 61 11.50 -2.69 -0.93
C LYS A 61 10.68 -1.94 -1.99
N ALA A 62 11.32 -1.10 -2.79
CA ALA A 62 10.66 -0.36 -3.86
C ALA A 62 10.06 -1.27 -4.93
N TRP A 63 10.74 -2.37 -5.27
CA TRP A 63 10.23 -3.37 -6.21
C TRP A 63 9.00 -4.08 -5.67
N LEU A 64 9.03 -4.51 -4.39
CA LEU A 64 7.89 -5.15 -3.72
C LEU A 64 6.67 -4.23 -3.69
N ILE A 65 6.83 -2.97 -3.32
CA ILE A 65 5.74 -1.97 -3.34
C ILE A 65 5.12 -1.87 -4.74
N ARG A 66 5.94 -1.68 -5.77
CA ARG A 66 5.44 -1.58 -7.15
C ARG A 66 4.73 -2.85 -7.61
N THR A 67 5.30 -4.00 -7.29
CA THR A 67 4.72 -5.29 -7.67
C THR A 67 3.38 -5.50 -7.00
N THR A 68 3.26 -5.17 -5.70
CA THR A 68 2.00 -5.24 -4.96
C THR A 68 0.94 -4.33 -5.60
N LEU A 69 1.26 -3.07 -5.86
CA LEU A 69 0.32 -2.15 -6.51
C LEU A 69 -0.10 -2.60 -7.91
N ASN A 70 0.83 -3.15 -8.69
CA ASN A 70 0.53 -3.68 -10.02
C ASN A 70 -0.38 -4.91 -9.94
N CYS A 71 -0.14 -5.81 -8.98
CA CYS A 71 -1.01 -6.95 -8.74
C CYS A 71 -2.42 -6.50 -8.33
N CYS A 72 -2.55 -5.56 -7.40
CA CYS A 72 -3.84 -4.99 -7.01
C CYS A 72 -4.60 -4.43 -8.23
N ASN A 73 -3.94 -3.65 -9.07
CA ASN A 73 -4.54 -3.09 -10.28
C ASN A 73 -5.00 -4.18 -11.26
N SER A 74 -4.22 -5.25 -11.41
CA SER A 74 -4.57 -6.39 -12.28
C SER A 74 -5.77 -7.14 -11.74
N PHE A 75 -5.86 -7.33 -10.43
CA PHE A 75 -7.02 -7.95 -9.77
C PHE A 75 -8.29 -7.12 -9.99
N TRP A 76 -8.23 -5.81 -9.83
CA TRP A 76 -9.36 -4.91 -10.10
C TRP A 76 -9.85 -5.03 -11.54
N ASN A 77 -8.95 -5.02 -12.50
CA ASN A 77 -9.31 -5.17 -13.92
C ASN A 77 -9.94 -6.53 -14.21
N SER A 78 -9.47 -7.60 -13.58
CA SER A 78 -10.02 -8.96 -13.74
C SER A 78 -11.35 -9.12 -13.00
N ALA A 79 -11.51 -8.55 -11.80
CA ALA A 79 -12.75 -8.56 -11.04
C ALA A 79 -13.84 -7.72 -11.74
N TRP A 80 -13.47 -6.57 -12.32
CA TRP A 80 -14.37 -5.77 -13.14
C TRP A 80 -14.91 -6.58 -14.33
N LYS A 81 -14.02 -7.29 -15.04
CA LYS A 81 -14.45 -8.17 -16.17
C LYS A 81 -15.34 -9.32 -15.71
N ARG A 82 -15.15 -9.86 -14.50
CA ARG A 82 -16.01 -10.92 -13.94
C ARG A 82 -17.34 -10.40 -13.44
N ARG A 83 -17.38 -9.20 -12.83
CA ARG A 83 -18.63 -8.56 -12.32
C ARG A 83 -19.57 -8.13 -13.44
N THR A 84 -19.08 -7.87 -14.64
CA THR A 84 -19.92 -7.65 -15.82
C THR A 84 -20.63 -8.93 -16.30
N VAL A 85 -20.25 -10.10 -15.77
CA VAL A 85 -20.82 -11.40 -16.12
C VAL A 85 -21.66 -12.01 -14.98
N SER A 86 -21.47 -11.58 -13.72
CA SER A 86 -22.22 -12.10 -12.57
C SER A 86 -22.58 -10.97 -11.60
N MET A 87 -23.86 -10.62 -11.60
CA MET A 87 -24.43 -9.62 -10.70
C MET A 87 -25.02 -10.31 -9.46
N GLU A 88 -24.22 -11.14 -8.79
CA GLU A 88 -24.53 -11.70 -7.47
C GLU A 88 -23.23 -12.07 -6.78
N GLU A 89 -22.90 -11.30 -5.79
CA GLU A 89 -22.23 -11.53 -4.51
C GLU A 89 -21.53 -10.27 -4.08
N CYS A 90 -22.22 -9.53 -3.19
CA CYS A 90 -21.59 -8.56 -2.30
C CYS A 90 -20.52 -9.30 -1.52
N GLY A 91 -19.24 -9.03 -1.83
CA GLY A 91 -18.15 -9.52 -1.01
C GLY A 91 -18.31 -9.02 0.42
N ASP A 92 -18.10 -9.93 1.36
CA ASP A 92 -18.14 -9.67 2.78
C ASP A 92 -17.41 -8.37 3.10
N ALA A 93 -18.10 -7.46 3.76
CA ALA A 93 -17.49 -6.26 4.33
C ALA A 93 -16.42 -6.74 5.30
N ILE A 94 -15.16 -6.48 4.98
CA ILE A 94 -14.07 -6.85 5.87
C ILE A 94 -14.24 -6.00 7.12
N ASP A 95 -14.28 -6.69 8.24
CA ASP A 95 -14.12 -6.08 9.53
C ASP A 95 -12.69 -5.54 9.65
N ILE A 96 -12.50 -4.29 9.18
CA ILE A 96 -11.24 -3.54 9.27
C ILE A 96 -10.96 -3.18 10.74
N ALA A 97 -11.80 -3.60 11.67
CA ALA A 97 -11.70 -3.34 13.11
C ALA A 97 -10.37 -3.79 13.75
N HIS A 98 -9.49 -4.48 13.02
CA HIS A 98 -8.20 -4.94 13.55
C HIS A 98 -7.05 -3.92 13.37
N TRP A 99 -7.30 -2.74 12.80
CA TRP A 99 -6.26 -1.76 12.45
C TRP A 99 -6.26 -0.47 13.29
N GLY A 100 -6.83 -0.52 14.45
CA GLY A 100 -6.91 0.63 15.35
C GLY A 100 -8.33 1.16 15.51
N GLU A 101 -8.69 1.34 16.76
CA GLU A 101 -9.96 1.92 17.15
C GLU A 101 -10.10 3.34 16.59
N GLY A 102 -10.96 3.52 15.63
CA GLY A 102 -11.48 4.83 15.24
C GLY A 102 -11.33 5.21 13.77
N GLY A 103 -12.43 5.46 13.14
CA GLY A 103 -12.78 6.14 11.88
C GLY A 103 -11.77 6.80 10.96
N VAL A 104 -10.50 6.95 11.34
CA VAL A 104 -9.45 7.52 10.48
C VAL A 104 -9.11 6.57 9.32
N LEU A 105 -9.14 5.26 9.57
CA LEU A 105 -8.89 4.26 8.51
C LEU A 105 -10.01 4.27 7.47
N GLU A 106 -11.25 4.40 7.89
CA GLU A 106 -12.39 4.57 6.98
C GLU A 106 -12.22 5.82 6.12
N LEU A 107 -11.73 6.92 6.70
CA LEU A 107 -11.46 8.15 5.97
C LEU A 107 -10.29 8.00 4.97
N ILE A 108 -9.26 7.24 5.33
CA ILE A 108 -8.15 6.91 4.43
C ILE A 108 -8.67 6.04 3.28
N ASP A 109 -9.55 5.10 3.56
CA ASP A 109 -10.15 4.22 2.57
C ASP A 109 -11.01 4.93 1.54
N GLU A 110 -11.59 6.07 1.90
CA GLU A 110 -12.34 6.92 0.99
C GLU A 110 -11.45 7.79 0.08
N LEU A 111 -10.14 7.86 0.37
CA LEU A 111 -9.22 8.60 -0.49
C LEU A 111 -9.04 7.92 -1.84
N PRO A 112 -8.87 8.69 -2.93
CA PRO A 112 -8.41 8.12 -4.20
C PRO A 112 -7.12 7.31 -4.03
N PRO A 113 -6.96 6.18 -4.74
CA PRO A 113 -5.85 5.23 -4.55
C PRO A 113 -4.46 5.87 -4.51
N ARG A 114 -4.20 6.87 -5.36
CA ARG A 114 -2.92 7.59 -5.42
C ARG A 114 -2.56 8.36 -4.14
N TYR A 115 -3.56 8.83 -3.40
CA TYR A 115 -3.38 9.56 -2.13
C TYR A 115 -3.30 8.58 -0.97
N ARG A 116 -4.13 7.55 -0.98
CA ARG A 116 -4.12 6.47 0.00
C ARG A 116 -2.76 5.77 0.05
N THR A 117 -2.18 5.43 -1.11
CA THR A 117 -0.84 4.85 -1.21
C THR A 117 0.21 5.71 -0.52
N VAL A 118 0.24 7.01 -0.80
CA VAL A 118 1.27 7.90 -0.24
C VAL A 118 1.10 8.06 1.27
N ILE A 119 -0.13 8.15 1.77
CA ILE A 119 -0.43 8.16 3.21
C ILE A 119 0.06 6.87 3.86
N HIS A 120 -0.29 5.72 3.28
CA HIS A 120 0.13 4.42 3.82
C HIS A 120 1.66 4.31 3.89
N LEU A 121 2.37 4.59 2.80
CA LEU A 121 3.83 4.50 2.77
C LEU A 121 4.52 5.49 3.71
N PHE A 122 3.94 6.67 3.92
CA PHE A 122 4.53 7.68 4.79
C PHE A 122 4.31 7.38 6.28
N TYR A 123 3.07 7.07 6.70
CA TYR A 123 2.69 6.93 8.10
C TYR A 123 2.81 5.52 8.65
N TYR A 124 2.57 4.48 7.84
CA TYR A 124 2.64 3.09 8.30
C TYR A 124 3.98 2.42 7.98
N GLU A 125 4.61 2.80 6.87
CA GLU A 125 5.90 2.24 6.47
C GLU A 125 7.09 3.14 6.81
N ASP A 126 6.86 4.28 7.48
CA ASP A 126 7.86 5.27 7.87
C ASP A 126 8.80 5.68 6.72
N MET A 127 8.29 5.70 5.49
CA MET A 127 9.10 6.00 4.33
C MET A 127 9.24 7.51 4.12
N PRO A 128 10.46 8.03 4.00
CA PRO A 128 10.66 9.43 3.62
C PRO A 128 10.16 9.68 2.18
N ILE A 129 9.71 10.90 1.92
CA ILE A 129 9.09 11.31 0.64
C ILE A 129 9.97 10.95 -0.56
N GLU A 130 11.29 11.07 -0.42
CA GLU A 130 12.24 10.71 -1.47
C GLU A 130 12.17 9.23 -1.83
N GLN A 131 12.10 8.35 -0.83
CA GLN A 131 11.97 6.91 -1.06
C GLN A 131 10.60 6.56 -1.64
N ILE A 132 9.53 7.23 -1.21
CA ILE A 132 8.19 7.10 -1.79
C ILE A 132 8.23 7.48 -3.28
N GLY A 133 8.85 8.61 -3.62
CA GLY A 133 9.03 9.03 -5.01
C GLY A 133 9.73 7.98 -5.86
N ARG A 134 10.84 7.41 -5.36
CA ARG A 134 11.58 6.33 -6.03
C ARG A 134 10.72 5.05 -6.17
N ALA A 135 10.03 4.64 -5.10
CA ALA A 135 9.19 3.46 -5.11
C ALA A 135 8.05 3.57 -6.12
N LEU A 136 7.40 4.72 -6.20
CA LEU A 136 6.26 4.97 -7.09
C LEU A 136 6.68 5.46 -8.49
N LYS A 137 7.98 5.63 -8.75
CA LYS A 137 8.52 6.21 -10.00
C LYS A 137 7.94 7.59 -10.33
N ILE A 138 7.83 8.43 -9.33
CA ILE A 138 7.43 9.84 -9.45
C ILE A 138 8.50 10.75 -8.86
N SER A 139 8.48 12.03 -9.25
CA SER A 139 9.42 13.00 -8.68
C SER A 139 9.14 13.25 -7.19
N TYR A 140 10.17 13.70 -6.46
CA TYR A 140 10.03 14.15 -5.08
C TYR A 140 8.87 15.16 -4.92
N ASN A 141 8.82 16.16 -5.80
CA ASN A 141 7.77 17.18 -5.76
C ASN A 141 6.37 16.60 -6.00
N ALA A 142 6.25 15.61 -6.87
CA ALA A 142 4.98 14.93 -7.10
C ALA A 142 4.55 14.10 -5.88
N ALA A 143 5.48 13.40 -5.22
CA ALA A 143 5.20 12.67 -3.98
C ALA A 143 4.80 13.62 -2.85
N ALA A 144 5.54 14.71 -2.65
CA ALA A 144 5.24 15.74 -1.66
C ALA A 144 3.87 16.40 -1.88
N LYS A 145 3.54 16.75 -3.14
CA LYS A 145 2.22 17.30 -3.49
C LYS A 145 1.09 16.29 -3.23
N ARG A 146 1.30 15.00 -3.54
CA ARG A 146 0.31 13.96 -3.26
C ARG A 146 0.08 13.82 -1.75
N LEU A 147 1.14 13.81 -0.95
CA LEU A 147 1.03 13.73 0.51
C LEU A 147 0.30 14.96 1.09
N SER A 148 0.67 16.16 0.67
CA SER A 148 0.01 17.40 1.09
C SER A 148 -1.48 17.40 0.73
N ARG A 149 -1.81 16.99 -0.50
CA ARG A 149 -3.21 16.91 -0.94
C ARG A 149 -4.00 15.84 -0.20
N ALA A 150 -3.38 14.71 0.09
CA ALA A 150 -4.01 13.65 0.88
C ALA A 150 -4.35 14.13 2.30
N ARG A 151 -3.41 14.84 2.96
CA ARG A 151 -3.62 15.45 4.27
C ARG A 151 -4.76 16.48 4.25
N GLU A 152 -4.81 17.32 3.23
CA GLU A 152 -5.88 18.31 3.07
C GLU A 152 -7.26 17.63 2.93
N LEU A 153 -7.35 16.56 2.14
CA LEU A 153 -8.59 15.81 1.97
C LEU A 153 -9.03 15.13 3.27
N LEU A 154 -8.09 14.54 4.01
CA LEU A 154 -8.39 13.95 5.33
C LEU A 154 -8.84 15.01 6.33
N ARG A 155 -8.16 16.16 6.38
CA ARG A 155 -8.55 17.26 7.27
C ARG A 155 -9.98 17.72 6.99
N LYS A 156 -10.36 17.94 5.74
CA LYS A 156 -11.72 18.33 5.36
C LYS A 156 -12.77 17.30 5.79
N LYS A 157 -12.44 16.01 5.69
CA LYS A 157 -13.33 14.92 6.14
C LYS A 157 -13.46 14.90 7.67
N LEU A 158 -12.37 15.13 8.38
CA LEU A 158 -12.35 15.21 9.85
C LEU A 158 -13.13 16.43 10.37
N GLU A 159 -13.00 17.58 9.73
CA GLU A 159 -13.72 18.81 10.11
C GLU A 159 -15.24 18.73 9.80
N GLY A 160 -15.59 17.98 8.73
CA GLY A 160 -17.00 17.72 8.37
C GLY A 160 -17.70 16.65 9.24
N GLY A 161 -16.92 15.85 9.98
CA GLY A 161 -17.40 14.83 10.92
C GLY A 161 -16.88 15.13 12.31
N THR A 162 -17.74 15.45 13.25
CA THR A 162 -17.48 15.98 14.61
C THR A 162 -16.72 15.07 15.57
N ALA A 163 -15.80 14.19 15.17
CA ALA A 163 -15.37 13.10 16.04
C ALA A 163 -13.88 12.79 16.24
N TYR A 164 -12.88 13.52 15.74
CA TYR A 164 -11.48 13.10 15.98
C TYR A 164 -10.51 14.26 16.25
N ALA A 165 -10.53 14.76 17.47
CA ALA A 165 -9.66 15.88 17.91
C ALA A 165 -8.16 15.54 18.05
N GLY A 166 -7.77 14.26 18.11
CA GLY A 166 -6.38 13.84 18.34
C GLY A 166 -5.49 13.73 17.09
N PHE A 167 -6.08 13.49 15.92
CA PHE A 167 -5.32 13.23 14.68
C PHE A 167 -4.96 14.49 13.89
N SER A 168 -5.61 15.62 14.18
CA SER A 168 -5.34 16.89 13.49
C SER A 168 -3.97 17.47 13.81
N GLU A 169 -3.37 17.13 14.97
CA GLU A 169 -2.04 17.62 15.36
C GLU A 169 -0.90 16.90 14.61
N GLU A 170 -1.04 15.60 14.31
CA GLU A 170 -0.02 14.87 13.54
C GLU A 170 0.00 15.24 12.06
N LEU A 171 -1.13 15.67 11.49
CA LEU A 171 -1.22 16.11 10.09
C LEU A 171 -0.63 17.50 9.85
N SER A 172 -0.31 18.24 10.91
CA SER A 172 0.21 19.62 10.84
C SER A 172 1.74 19.70 10.87
N LYS A 173 2.43 18.56 11.07
CA LYS A 173 3.90 18.45 11.02
C LYS A 173 4.32 17.89 9.67
#